data_f5070d86c0a68270c54b16191a339a33
#
_entry.id   f5070d86c0a68270c54b16191a339a33
#
_cell.length_a   1.000
_cell.length_b   1.000
_cell.length_c   1.000
_cell.angle_alpha   90.00
_cell.angle_beta   90.00
_cell.angle_gamma   90.00
#
_symmetry.space_group_name_H-M   'P 1'
#
loop_
_entity.id
_entity.type
_entity.pdbx_description
1 polymer ?
#
loop_
_entity_poly.entity_id
_entity_poly.type
_entity_poly.pdbx_seq_one_letter_code
_entity_poly.pdbx_strand_id
1 'polypeptide(L)'
;MDKKLEELVWSRANGICEYCQVPQRFDPINFQIDHIIAEQHQGPTSADNLALACYTCNHQKGPNIAGYDLETNETVPLFNPRKDSWSVHFHWDGAELQGAPIGRVTVHVLAINRDFRIALRRSLIHEGVFPPQ
;
A
#
# COMPACT_ATOMS: atom_id res chain seq x y z
N MET A 1 -6.96 -9.79 -17.34
CA MET A 1 -7.42 -10.30 -16.02
C MET A 1 -8.93 -10.50 -16.06
N ASP A 2 -9.40 -11.55 -15.40
CA ASP A 2 -10.83 -11.83 -15.30
C ASP A 2 -11.55 -10.66 -14.61
N LYS A 3 -12.65 -10.21 -15.21
CA LYS A 3 -13.43 -9.10 -14.69
C LYS A 3 -13.99 -9.35 -13.28
N LYS A 4 -14.41 -10.57 -13.01
CA LYS A 4 -14.90 -10.93 -11.67
C LYS A 4 -13.80 -10.82 -10.62
N LEU A 5 -12.57 -11.17 -10.98
CA LEU A 5 -11.44 -11.06 -10.10
C LEU A 5 -11.10 -9.60 -9.84
N GLU A 6 -11.14 -8.74 -10.85
CA GLU A 6 -10.95 -7.31 -10.68
C GLU A 6 -12.00 -6.72 -9.74
N GLU A 7 -13.27 -7.08 -9.94
CA GLU A 7 -14.36 -6.61 -9.08
C GLU A 7 -14.15 -7.04 -7.62
N LEU A 8 -13.68 -8.26 -7.40
CA LEU A 8 -13.37 -8.74 -6.06
C LEU A 8 -12.28 -7.90 -5.40
N VAL A 9 -11.20 -7.60 -6.13
CA VAL A 9 -10.09 -6.81 -5.60
C VAL A 9 -10.56 -5.42 -5.18
N TRP A 10 -11.34 -4.75 -6.03
CA TRP A 10 -11.88 -3.43 -5.73
C TRP A 10 -12.86 -3.46 -4.56
N SER A 11 -13.77 -4.43 -4.56
CA SER A 11 -14.84 -4.55 -3.57
C SER A 11 -14.27 -4.81 -2.17
N ARG A 12 -13.36 -5.76 -2.03
CA ARG A 12 -12.83 -6.09 -0.70
C ARG A 12 -11.95 -4.99 -0.13
N ALA A 13 -11.31 -4.19 -1.00
CA ALA A 13 -10.50 -3.04 -0.58
C ALA A 13 -11.36 -1.79 -0.33
N ASN A 14 -12.64 -1.84 -0.69
CA ASN A 14 -13.55 -0.69 -0.56
C ASN A 14 -13.02 0.56 -1.26
N GLY A 15 -12.33 0.40 -2.40
CA GLY A 15 -11.77 1.51 -3.16
C GLY A 15 -10.63 2.25 -2.46
N ILE A 16 -10.01 1.62 -1.46
CA ILE A 16 -8.93 2.22 -0.66
C ILE A 16 -7.62 1.52 -0.99
N CYS A 17 -6.54 2.30 -1.19
CA CYS A 17 -5.21 1.72 -1.38
C CYS A 17 -4.85 0.86 -0.17
N GLU A 18 -4.55 -0.42 -0.40
CA GLU A 18 -4.30 -1.35 0.71
C GLU A 18 -2.94 -1.13 1.38
N TYR A 19 -2.12 -0.23 0.84
CA TYR A 19 -0.83 0.13 1.45
C TYR A 19 -0.92 1.47 2.20
N CYS A 20 -1.23 2.56 1.51
CA CYS A 20 -1.23 3.90 2.14
C CYS A 20 -2.60 4.38 2.62
N GLN A 21 -3.66 3.62 2.35
CA GLN A 21 -5.03 3.91 2.78
C GLN A 21 -5.71 5.15 2.17
N VAL A 22 -5.12 5.77 1.16
CA VAL A 22 -5.81 6.87 0.45
C VAL A 22 -6.96 6.27 -0.38
N PRO A 23 -8.19 6.79 -0.26
CA PRO A 23 -9.30 6.36 -1.11
C PRO A 23 -9.17 6.86 -2.55
N GLN A 24 -9.63 6.05 -3.51
CA GLN A 24 -9.59 6.41 -4.93
C GLN A 24 -10.28 7.75 -5.22
N ARG A 25 -11.38 8.06 -4.53
CA ARG A 25 -12.12 9.28 -4.80
C ARG A 25 -11.34 10.56 -4.51
N PHE A 26 -10.27 10.47 -3.72
CA PHE A 26 -9.41 11.61 -3.40
C PHE A 26 -8.10 11.62 -4.19
N ASP A 27 -7.91 10.64 -5.09
CA ASP A 27 -6.69 10.52 -5.87
C ASP A 27 -7.00 10.83 -7.34
N PRO A 28 -6.26 11.74 -7.98
CA PRO A 28 -6.53 12.10 -9.38
C PRO A 28 -6.17 11.00 -10.38
N ILE A 29 -5.37 10.01 -9.95
CA ILE A 29 -4.91 8.93 -10.83
C ILE A 29 -5.61 7.63 -10.47
N ASN A 30 -6.07 6.89 -11.48
CA ASN A 30 -6.75 5.63 -11.26
C ASN A 30 -5.86 4.62 -10.54
N PHE A 31 -6.42 3.94 -9.57
CA PHE A 31 -5.75 2.86 -8.84
C PHE A 31 -5.52 1.66 -9.75
N GLN A 32 -4.57 0.85 -9.37
CA GLN A 32 -4.16 -0.33 -10.13
C GLN A 32 -4.23 -1.57 -9.24
N ILE A 33 -4.26 -2.72 -9.87
CA ILE A 33 -4.20 -3.99 -9.17
C ILE A 33 -2.74 -4.44 -9.16
N ASP A 34 -2.22 -4.59 -7.95
CA ASP A 34 -0.83 -4.99 -7.72
C ASP A 34 -0.76 -6.51 -7.49
N HIS A 35 0.18 -7.16 -8.15
CA HIS A 35 0.58 -8.52 -7.78
C HIS A 35 1.47 -8.39 -6.54
N ILE A 36 1.01 -8.90 -5.41
CA ILE A 36 1.76 -8.81 -4.15
C ILE A 36 3.13 -9.44 -4.34
N ILE A 37 3.18 -10.65 -4.88
CA ILE A 37 4.40 -11.25 -5.40
C ILE A 37 4.36 -11.06 -6.90
N ALA A 38 5.33 -10.33 -7.45
CA ALA A 38 5.34 -9.96 -8.86
C ALA A 38 5.38 -11.19 -9.77
N GLU A 39 4.83 -11.02 -10.97
CA GLU A 39 4.84 -12.11 -11.97
C GLU A 39 6.26 -12.58 -12.30
N GLN A 40 7.23 -11.66 -12.33
CA GLN A 40 8.63 -12.05 -12.58
C GLN A 40 9.21 -12.92 -11.47
N HIS A 41 8.60 -12.94 -10.28
CA HIS A 41 8.96 -13.82 -9.18
C HIS A 41 7.99 -15.00 -9.07
N GLN A 42 7.28 -15.29 -10.16
CA GLN A 42 6.33 -16.41 -10.26
C GLN A 42 5.06 -16.22 -9.41
N GLY A 43 4.72 -14.98 -9.09
CA GLY A 43 3.47 -14.66 -8.40
C GLY A 43 2.27 -14.94 -9.29
N PRO A 44 1.24 -15.66 -8.79
CA PRO A 44 0.06 -15.97 -9.59
C PRO A 44 -0.89 -14.79 -9.69
N THR A 45 -1.73 -14.79 -10.73
CA THR A 45 -2.86 -13.88 -10.84
C THR A 45 -4.07 -14.54 -10.18
N SER A 46 -4.13 -14.43 -8.87
CA SER A 46 -5.17 -15.06 -8.07
C SER A 46 -5.58 -14.15 -6.91
N ALA A 47 -6.76 -14.40 -6.36
CA ALA A 47 -7.35 -13.54 -5.33
C ALA A 47 -6.41 -13.32 -4.12
N ASP A 48 -5.65 -14.33 -3.75
CA ASP A 48 -4.74 -14.26 -2.59
C ASP A 48 -3.39 -13.62 -2.88
N ASN A 49 -3.13 -13.21 -4.14
CA ASN A 49 -1.90 -12.54 -4.54
C ASN A 49 -2.14 -11.18 -5.17
N LEU A 50 -3.33 -10.61 -5.02
CA LEU A 50 -3.68 -9.32 -5.61
C LEU A 50 -4.07 -8.32 -4.53
N ALA A 51 -3.74 -7.06 -4.76
CA ALA A 51 -4.09 -5.96 -3.86
C ALA A 51 -4.45 -4.72 -4.67
N LEU A 52 -5.36 -3.91 -4.14
CA LEU A 52 -5.66 -2.61 -4.74
C LEU A 52 -4.62 -1.61 -4.27
N ALA A 53 -3.99 -0.89 -5.19
CA ALA A 53 -2.95 0.06 -4.87
C ALA A 53 -3.10 1.35 -5.65
N CYS A 54 -2.78 2.47 -5.00
CA CYS A 54 -2.68 3.74 -5.71
C CYS A 54 -1.47 3.68 -6.66
N TYR A 55 -1.48 4.60 -7.65
CA TYR A 55 -0.40 4.64 -8.64
C TYR A 55 0.98 4.73 -7.99
N THR A 56 1.13 5.62 -7.00
CA THR A 56 2.43 5.83 -6.36
C THR A 56 2.92 4.58 -5.64
N CYS A 57 2.07 3.96 -4.81
CA CYS A 57 2.46 2.74 -4.11
C CYS A 57 2.81 1.61 -5.09
N ASN A 58 1.96 1.40 -6.10
CA ASN A 58 2.19 0.34 -7.07
C ASN A 58 3.47 0.57 -7.88
N HIS A 59 3.67 1.81 -8.37
CA HIS A 59 4.85 2.16 -9.15
C HIS A 59 6.13 2.02 -8.35
N GLN A 60 6.16 2.54 -7.14
CA GLN A 60 7.35 2.48 -6.29
C GLN A 60 7.66 1.07 -5.81
N LYS A 61 6.62 0.30 -5.51
CA LYS A 61 6.82 -1.09 -5.12
C LYS A 61 7.45 -1.90 -6.25
N GLY A 62 6.98 -1.71 -7.50
CA GLY A 62 7.49 -2.48 -8.64
C GLY A 62 7.46 -3.98 -8.31
N PRO A 63 8.51 -4.73 -8.69
CA PRO A 63 8.57 -6.17 -8.42
C PRO A 63 9.11 -6.52 -7.03
N ASN A 64 9.37 -5.52 -6.18
CA ASN A 64 9.97 -5.79 -4.88
C ASN A 64 9.05 -6.60 -3.97
N ILE A 65 9.64 -7.52 -3.22
CA ILE A 65 8.95 -8.34 -2.20
C ILE A 65 9.58 -8.16 -0.83
N ALA A 66 10.70 -7.45 -0.75
CA ALA A 66 11.43 -7.20 0.48
C ALA A 66 12.23 -5.92 0.36
N GLY A 67 12.72 -5.42 1.46
CA GLY A 67 13.63 -4.30 1.52
C GLY A 67 14.60 -4.43 2.68
N TYR A 68 15.55 -3.51 2.78
CA TYR A 68 16.56 -3.55 3.84
C TYR A 68 16.17 -2.57 4.95
N ASP A 69 16.17 -3.04 6.19
CA ASP A 69 15.89 -2.21 7.35
C ASP A 69 17.18 -1.73 7.99
N LEU A 70 17.44 -0.42 7.91
CA LEU A 70 18.65 0.17 8.47
C LEU A 70 18.70 0.10 10.00
N GLU A 71 17.56 0.02 10.65
CA GLU A 71 17.53 -0.01 12.12
C GLU A 71 17.87 -1.39 12.69
N THR A 72 17.50 -2.45 11.98
CA THR A 72 17.80 -3.82 12.41
C THR A 72 18.95 -4.46 11.63
N ASN A 73 19.38 -3.82 10.52
CA ASN A 73 20.37 -4.35 9.60
C ASN A 73 19.98 -5.72 9.02
N GLU A 74 18.68 -5.86 8.73
CA GLU A 74 18.15 -7.10 8.19
C GLU A 74 17.33 -6.85 6.93
N THR A 75 17.27 -7.84 6.05
CA THR A 75 16.31 -7.85 4.96
C THR A 75 14.96 -8.26 5.51
N VAL A 76 13.93 -7.46 5.24
CA VAL A 76 12.60 -7.61 5.81
C VAL A 76 11.59 -7.69 4.68
N PRO A 77 10.61 -8.61 4.73
CA PRO A 77 9.57 -8.65 3.71
C PRO A 77 8.71 -7.40 3.74
N LEU A 78 8.17 -7.02 2.58
CA LEU A 78 7.19 -5.95 2.50
C LEU A 78 5.86 -6.41 3.12
N PHE A 79 5.08 -5.44 3.58
CA PHE A 79 3.72 -5.70 4.05
C PHE A 79 2.91 -6.44 2.97
N ASN A 80 2.26 -7.52 3.38
CA ASN A 80 1.42 -8.32 2.49
C ASN A 80 -0.05 -8.15 2.91
N PRO A 81 -0.87 -7.43 2.11
CA PRO A 81 -2.26 -7.15 2.49
C PRO A 81 -3.15 -8.39 2.66
N ARG A 82 -2.73 -9.54 2.10
CA ARG A 82 -3.52 -10.79 2.24
C ARG A 82 -3.17 -11.57 3.49
N LYS A 83 -1.95 -11.43 3.99
CA LYS A 83 -1.45 -12.24 5.11
C LYS A 83 -1.29 -11.45 6.39
N ASP A 84 -0.98 -10.16 6.27
CA ASP A 84 -0.63 -9.33 7.42
C ASP A 84 -1.78 -8.40 7.79
N SER A 85 -1.83 -8.01 9.05
CA SER A 85 -2.78 -7.03 9.56
C SER A 85 -2.16 -5.65 9.50
N TRP A 86 -2.80 -4.71 8.82
CA TRP A 86 -2.26 -3.37 8.62
C TRP A 86 -1.92 -2.68 9.95
N SER A 87 -2.83 -2.71 10.90
CA SER A 87 -2.66 -2.03 12.19
C SER A 87 -1.56 -2.62 13.07
N VAL A 88 -1.11 -3.83 12.79
CA VAL A 88 0.03 -4.43 13.49
C VAL A 88 1.34 -3.80 13.04
N HIS A 89 1.42 -3.41 11.77
CA HIS A 89 2.69 -2.98 11.16
C HIS A 89 2.79 -1.48 10.95
N PHE A 90 1.68 -0.76 11.00
CA PHE A 90 1.64 0.68 10.71
C PHE A 90 0.86 1.47 11.74
N HIS A 91 1.22 2.74 11.88
CA HIS A 91 0.42 3.72 12.61
C HIS A 91 0.65 5.11 12.01
N TRP A 92 -0.34 5.98 12.15
CA TRP A 92 -0.24 7.35 11.65
C TRP A 92 0.37 8.25 12.71
N ASP A 93 1.32 9.10 12.29
CA ASP A 93 1.81 10.23 13.05
C ASP A 93 1.46 11.47 12.22
N GLY A 94 0.26 12.03 12.47
CA GLY A 94 -0.29 13.04 11.57
C GLY A 94 -0.50 12.45 10.18
N ALA A 95 0.06 13.08 9.16
CA ALA A 95 -0.02 12.63 7.77
C ALA A 95 1.13 11.70 7.37
N GLU A 96 2.06 11.45 8.28
CA GLU A 96 3.18 10.53 8.04
C GLU A 96 2.84 9.14 8.51
N LEU A 97 3.19 8.15 7.71
CA LEU A 97 3.00 6.75 8.09
C LEU A 97 4.28 6.21 8.70
N GLN A 98 4.15 5.56 9.84
CA GLN A 98 5.26 4.94 10.55
C GLN A 98 4.94 3.49 10.85
N GLY A 99 5.94 2.71 11.24
CA GLY A 99 5.70 1.31 11.55
C GLY A 99 6.89 0.60 12.17
N ALA A 100 6.60 -0.63 12.60
CA ALA A 100 7.59 -1.63 13.00
C ALA A 100 8.34 -2.13 11.75
N PRO A 101 9.33 -3.02 11.86
CA PRO A 101 10.22 -3.33 10.73
C PRO A 101 9.54 -3.56 9.37
N ILE A 102 8.51 -4.39 9.30
CA ILE A 102 7.79 -4.61 8.04
C ILE A 102 7.15 -3.31 7.53
N GLY A 103 6.47 -2.57 8.41
CA GLY A 103 5.85 -1.29 8.04
C GLY A 103 6.89 -0.25 7.66
N ARG A 104 7.96 -0.13 8.44
CA ARG A 104 9.03 0.85 8.18
C ARG A 104 9.67 0.64 6.82
N VAL A 105 9.99 -0.61 6.48
CA VAL A 105 10.59 -0.95 5.19
C VAL A 105 9.61 -0.69 4.05
N THR A 106 8.34 -1.03 4.25
CA THR A 106 7.29 -0.79 3.26
C THR A 106 7.12 0.70 2.99
N VAL A 107 7.08 1.53 4.04
CA VAL A 107 6.99 2.99 3.89
C VAL A 107 8.14 3.52 3.03
N HIS A 108 9.34 3.03 3.25
CA HIS A 108 10.52 3.46 2.51
C HIS A 108 10.47 3.00 1.05
N VAL A 109 10.25 1.70 0.82
CA VAL A 109 10.28 1.13 -0.55
C VAL A 109 9.17 1.70 -1.42
N LEU A 110 7.98 1.87 -0.87
CA LEU A 110 6.84 2.42 -1.60
C LEU A 110 6.82 3.96 -1.62
N ALA A 111 7.78 4.60 -0.98
CA ALA A 111 7.87 6.06 -0.89
C ALA A 111 6.55 6.69 -0.39
N ILE A 112 5.93 6.06 0.60
CA ILE A 112 4.62 6.47 1.10
C ILE A 112 4.67 7.88 1.70
N ASN A 113 5.79 8.26 2.33
CA ASN A 113 5.96 9.58 2.93
C ASN A 113 6.64 10.60 2.02
N ARG A 114 6.51 10.42 0.71
CA ARG A 114 6.96 11.41 -0.26
C ARG A 114 6.18 12.73 -0.05
N ASP A 115 6.83 13.87 -0.25
CA ASP A 115 6.25 15.17 0.10
C ASP A 115 4.85 15.41 -0.44
N PHE A 116 4.60 15.13 -1.73
CA PHE A 116 3.28 15.39 -2.30
C PHE A 116 2.21 14.44 -1.77
N ARG A 117 2.57 13.23 -1.32
CA ARG A 117 1.62 12.29 -0.71
C ARG A 117 1.30 12.70 0.73
N ILE A 118 2.28 13.18 1.46
CA ILE A 118 2.04 13.77 2.79
C ILE A 118 1.14 14.99 2.67
N ALA A 119 1.40 15.86 1.69
CA ALA A 119 0.58 17.04 1.47
C ALA A 119 -0.89 16.70 1.18
N LEU A 120 -1.11 15.70 0.33
CA LEU A 120 -2.46 15.21 0.03
C LEU A 120 -3.15 14.72 1.31
N ARG A 121 -2.50 13.86 2.06
CA ARG A 121 -3.09 13.32 3.29
C ARG A 121 -3.34 14.41 4.34
N ARG A 122 -2.41 15.36 4.46
CA ARG A 122 -2.59 16.49 5.39
C ARG A 122 -3.83 17.30 5.04
N SER A 123 -4.06 17.56 3.76
CA SER A 123 -5.26 18.24 3.28
C SER A 123 -6.52 17.45 3.64
N LEU A 124 -6.51 16.15 3.43
CA LEU A 124 -7.65 15.27 3.73
C LEU A 124 -7.93 15.19 5.24
N ILE A 125 -6.89 15.20 6.06
CA ILE A 125 -7.01 15.25 7.52
C ILE A 125 -7.69 16.55 7.92
N HIS A 126 -7.26 17.67 7.33
CA HIS A 126 -7.84 18.98 7.61
C HIS A 126 -9.32 19.03 7.26
N GLU A 127 -9.73 18.33 6.21
CA GLU A 127 -11.14 18.24 5.79
C GLU A 127 -11.92 17.20 6.61
N GLY A 128 -11.27 16.44 7.48
CA GLY A 128 -11.93 15.45 8.33
C GLY A 128 -12.28 14.15 7.64
N VAL A 129 -11.65 13.84 6.50
CA VAL A 129 -12.00 12.65 5.69
C VAL A 129 -10.89 11.59 5.64
N PHE A 130 -9.81 11.79 6.38
CA PHE A 130 -8.69 10.85 6.43
C PHE A 130 -8.14 10.76 7.86
N PRO A 131 -7.67 9.60 8.34
CA PRO A 131 -7.69 8.29 7.65
C PRO A 131 -9.11 7.73 7.52
N PRO A 132 -9.32 6.74 6.63
CA PRO A 132 -10.64 6.12 6.48
C PRO A 132 -11.03 5.35 7.73
N GLN A 133 -12.32 5.32 8.01
CA GLN A 133 -12.89 4.61 9.17
C GLN A 133 -13.12 3.14 8.84
#